data_2cee549db39cb51c86a82ba8c7a281db
#
_entry.id   2cee549db39cb51c86a82ba8c7a281db
#
_cell.length_a   1.000
_cell.length_b   1.000
_cell.length_c   1.000
_cell.angle_alpha   90.00
_cell.angle_beta   90.00
_cell.angle_gamma   90.00
#
_symmetry.space_group_name_H-M   'P 1'
#
loop_
_entity.id
_entity.type
_entity.pdbx_description
1 polymer ?
#
loop_
_entity_poly.entity_id
_entity_poly.type
_entity_poly.pdbx_seq_one_letter_code
_entity_poly.pdbx_strand_id
1 'polypeptide(L)'
;MITRIDKELNWVTGGGWGNNELQYYTDATNNIRIKNGKLIIVARKESFRGSEYTSARIKTKNSWKYGRFEIRAKLPKGRGTWSALWALPTDWIYGPWPYSGEIDILEHVGFNEGNIVGSLHTIAHAGDLSGTDQQGTIKIPNACREFNNYILEWTENEISVSVNNKNIFKYAKGNLSLIHI
;
A
#
# COMPACT_ATOMS: atom_id res chain seq x y z
N MET A 1 15.01 15.62 2.93
CA MET A 1 13.86 15.73 3.85
C MET A 1 12.70 16.32 3.08
N ILE A 2 11.58 15.59 2.93
CA ILE A 2 10.39 16.11 2.23
C ILE A 2 9.77 17.16 3.14
N THR A 3 9.93 18.43 2.80
CA THR A 3 9.35 19.56 3.54
C THR A 3 7.97 19.94 3.04
N ARG A 4 7.61 19.50 1.81
CA ARG A 4 6.33 19.76 1.15
C ARG A 4 5.88 18.51 0.43
N ILE A 5 4.65 18.09 0.69
CA ILE A 5 4.04 16.91 0.05
C ILE A 5 3.92 17.12 -1.46
N ASP A 6 3.61 18.32 -1.90
CA ASP A 6 3.37 18.69 -3.30
C ASP A 6 4.59 18.62 -4.23
N LYS A 7 5.80 18.42 -3.69
CA LYS A 7 7.00 18.27 -4.53
C LYS A 7 7.16 16.89 -5.13
N GLU A 8 6.91 15.84 -4.33
CA GLU A 8 7.23 14.46 -4.70
C GLU A 8 5.98 13.57 -4.84
N LEU A 9 4.84 14.04 -4.40
CA LEU A 9 3.62 13.27 -4.30
C LEU A 9 2.45 13.94 -5.01
N ASN A 10 1.56 13.13 -5.57
CA ASN A 10 0.27 13.55 -6.10
C ASN A 10 -0.86 13.14 -5.17
N TRP A 11 -1.89 13.97 -5.11
CA TRP A 11 -3.15 13.69 -4.44
C TRP A 11 -4.01 12.72 -5.24
N VAL A 12 -4.67 11.82 -4.54
CA VAL A 12 -5.75 11.01 -5.10
C VAL A 12 -6.99 11.32 -4.27
N THR A 13 -7.94 12.03 -4.85
CA THR A 13 -9.18 12.44 -4.18
C THR A 13 -10.38 11.68 -4.74
N GLY A 14 -11.44 11.55 -3.93
CA GLY A 14 -12.68 10.90 -4.32
C GLY A 14 -13.12 9.81 -3.37
N GLY A 15 -14.26 9.21 -3.67
CA GLY A 15 -14.83 8.05 -2.99
C GLY A 15 -15.17 6.93 -3.99
N GLY A 16 -15.72 5.81 -3.49
CA GLY A 16 -16.17 4.71 -4.34
C GLY A 16 -15.05 3.87 -4.96
N TRP A 17 -13.95 3.69 -4.24
CA TRP A 17 -12.76 2.99 -4.72
C TRP A 17 -12.87 1.46 -4.82
N GLY A 18 -14.02 0.88 -4.57
CA GLY A 18 -14.22 -0.56 -4.51
C GLY A 18 -14.03 -1.11 -3.09
N ASN A 19 -13.93 -2.44 -2.95
CA ASN A 19 -13.69 -3.14 -1.68
C ASN A 19 -14.64 -2.75 -0.53
N ASN A 20 -15.81 -2.16 -0.83
CA ASN A 20 -16.73 -1.57 0.14
C ASN A 20 -16.11 -0.48 1.01
N GLU A 21 -15.12 0.23 0.48
CA GLU A 21 -14.49 1.36 1.17
C GLU A 21 -15.50 2.49 1.39
N LEU A 22 -15.59 2.98 2.62
CA LEU A 22 -16.60 3.95 3.06
C LEU A 22 -16.12 5.40 3.05
N GLN A 23 -14.80 5.62 2.97
CA GLN A 23 -14.20 6.95 3.06
C GLN A 23 -14.20 7.68 1.72
N TYR A 24 -14.21 9.01 1.84
CA TYR A 24 -13.81 9.91 0.77
C TYR A 24 -12.36 10.36 1.01
N TYR A 25 -11.49 10.26 0.03
CA TYR A 25 -10.12 10.77 0.12
C TYR A 25 -10.05 12.25 -0.17
N THR A 26 -9.40 13.00 0.72
CA THR A 26 -9.25 14.45 0.64
C THR A 26 -7.77 14.86 0.71
N ASP A 27 -7.48 16.07 0.25
CA ASP A 27 -6.19 16.75 0.41
C ASP A 27 -6.18 17.71 1.64
N ALA A 28 -7.23 17.67 2.44
CA ALA A 28 -7.39 18.54 3.60
C ALA A 28 -6.31 18.26 4.66
N THR A 29 -5.81 19.30 5.30
CA THR A 29 -4.77 19.19 6.34
C THR A 29 -5.20 18.37 7.55
N ASN A 30 -6.52 18.21 7.76
CA ASN A 30 -7.07 17.33 8.77
C ASN A 30 -6.86 15.86 8.47
N ASN A 31 -6.83 15.49 7.18
CA ASN A 31 -6.60 14.11 6.74
C ASN A 31 -5.13 13.84 6.45
N ILE A 32 -4.38 14.85 5.98
CA ILE A 32 -2.98 14.66 5.64
C ILE A 32 -2.16 15.94 5.87
N ARG A 33 -1.00 15.76 6.51
CA ARG A 33 -0.08 16.86 6.83
C ARG A 33 1.32 16.38 7.14
N ILE A 34 2.28 17.29 7.06
CA ILE A 34 3.61 17.08 7.62
C ILE A 34 3.70 17.79 8.96
N LYS A 35 4.09 17.07 10.00
CA LYS A 35 4.35 17.62 11.33
C LYS A 35 5.59 16.96 11.93
N ASN A 36 6.53 17.76 12.41
CA ASN A 36 7.79 17.31 13.01
C ASN A 36 8.55 16.31 12.12
N GLY A 37 8.65 16.62 10.81
CA GLY A 37 9.36 15.80 9.82
C GLY A 37 8.66 14.46 9.48
N LYS A 38 7.41 14.28 9.89
CA LYS A 38 6.63 13.06 9.62
C LYS A 38 5.42 13.38 8.75
N LEU A 39 5.18 12.53 7.76
CA LEU A 39 3.90 12.47 7.06
C LEU A 39 2.87 11.83 7.99
N ILE A 40 1.73 12.48 8.18
CA ILE A 40 0.63 12.01 9.02
C ILE A 40 -0.61 11.89 8.13
N ILE A 41 -1.16 10.69 8.03
CA ILE A 41 -2.45 10.40 7.40
C ILE A 41 -3.44 10.05 8.49
N VAL A 42 -4.65 10.63 8.44
CA VAL A 42 -5.68 10.47 9.45
C VAL A 42 -7.00 10.08 8.80
N ALA A 43 -7.51 8.91 9.16
CA ALA A 43 -8.89 8.55 8.89
C ALA A 43 -9.80 9.21 9.96
N ARG A 44 -10.90 9.81 9.53
CA ARG A 44 -11.83 10.55 10.39
C ARG A 44 -13.26 10.10 10.15
N LYS A 45 -14.05 10.06 11.21
CA LYS A 45 -15.50 9.93 11.09
C LYS A 45 -16.07 11.34 10.97
N GLU A 46 -16.46 11.68 9.78
CA GLU A 46 -17.09 12.97 9.44
C GLU A 46 -17.82 12.85 8.10
N SER A 47 -18.98 13.49 7.99
CA SER A 47 -19.74 13.49 6.74
C SER A 47 -19.10 14.42 5.72
N PHE A 48 -18.79 13.89 4.55
CA PHE A 48 -18.19 14.65 3.46
C PHE A 48 -18.60 14.05 2.11
N ARG A 49 -19.26 14.84 1.26
CA ARG A 49 -19.66 14.48 -0.11
C ARG A 49 -20.35 13.09 -0.23
N GLY A 50 -21.24 12.81 0.74
CA GLY A 50 -22.01 11.57 0.77
C GLY A 50 -21.31 10.38 1.44
N SER A 51 -20.08 10.55 1.89
CA SER A 51 -19.36 9.57 2.72
C SER A 51 -19.41 9.98 4.19
N GLU A 52 -19.44 8.97 5.09
CA GLU A 52 -19.42 9.17 6.55
C GLU A 52 -18.01 9.13 7.14
N TYR A 53 -17.01 8.98 6.29
CA TYR A 53 -15.60 8.94 6.66
C TYR A 53 -14.76 9.69 5.64
N THR A 54 -13.67 10.29 6.11
CA THR A 54 -12.62 10.85 5.25
C THR A 54 -11.27 10.25 5.59
N SER A 55 -10.37 10.23 4.61
CA SER A 55 -8.99 9.82 4.77
C SER A 55 -8.13 10.52 3.72
N ALA A 56 -6.89 10.05 3.51
CA ALA A 56 -6.06 10.52 2.43
C ALA A 56 -5.35 9.37 1.72
N ARG A 57 -5.19 9.54 0.42
CA ARG A 57 -4.42 8.69 -0.46
C ARG A 57 -3.48 9.55 -1.30
N ILE A 58 -2.25 9.12 -1.40
CA ILE A 58 -1.21 9.80 -2.19
C ILE A 58 -0.45 8.79 -3.04
N LYS A 59 0.13 9.27 -4.11
CA LYS A 59 1.07 8.50 -4.93
C LYS A 59 2.30 9.33 -5.25
N THR A 60 3.42 8.66 -5.55
CA THR A 60 4.63 9.32 -6.04
C THR A 60 4.40 9.94 -7.42
N LYS A 61 5.11 11.02 -7.73
CA LYS A 61 5.13 11.62 -9.07
C LYS A 61 5.97 10.80 -10.04
N ASN A 62 7.06 10.24 -9.52
CA ASN A 62 7.94 9.37 -10.28
C ASN A 62 7.45 7.93 -10.23
N SER A 63 7.78 7.19 -11.26
CA SER A 63 7.62 5.73 -11.35
C SER A 63 8.98 5.08 -11.54
N TRP A 64 9.08 3.83 -11.13
CA TRP A 64 10.32 3.06 -11.20
C TRP A 64 10.02 1.66 -11.71
N LYS A 65 10.94 1.13 -12.50
CA LYS A 65 11.04 -0.28 -12.77
C LYS A 65 12.24 -0.80 -12.00
N TYR A 66 12.00 -1.68 -11.04
CA TYR A 66 12.98 -2.20 -10.09
C TYR A 66 13.46 -1.18 -9.05
N GLY A 67 14.03 -1.67 -8.00
CA GLY A 67 14.62 -0.88 -6.93
C GLY A 67 14.36 -1.45 -5.53
N ARG A 68 14.93 -0.77 -4.56
CA ARG A 68 14.65 -0.98 -3.14
C ARG A 68 13.85 0.20 -2.60
N PHE A 69 12.69 -0.11 -2.06
CA PHE A 69 11.79 0.87 -1.44
C PHE A 69 11.71 0.55 0.05
N GLU A 70 12.13 1.48 0.86
CA GLU A 70 12.09 1.35 2.31
C GLU A 70 11.26 2.47 2.92
N ILE A 71 10.17 2.11 3.55
CA ILE A 71 9.23 3.04 4.17
C ILE A 71 9.18 2.76 5.67
N ARG A 72 9.52 3.79 6.46
CA ARG A 72 9.43 3.72 7.91
C ARG A 72 8.07 4.26 8.36
N ALA A 73 7.21 3.38 8.85
CA ALA A 73 5.85 3.73 9.23
C ALA A 73 5.43 3.16 10.59
N LYS A 74 4.47 3.86 11.21
CA LYS A 74 3.68 3.40 12.34
C LYS A 74 2.23 3.34 11.91
N LEU A 75 1.58 2.21 12.08
CA LEU A 75 0.27 1.93 11.52
C LEU A 75 -0.86 2.40 12.41
N PRO A 76 -2.04 2.71 11.85
CA PRO A 76 -3.24 2.95 12.62
C PRO A 76 -3.72 1.68 13.30
N LYS A 77 -4.47 1.85 14.38
CA LYS A 77 -5.18 0.76 15.05
C LYS A 77 -6.68 1.04 15.09
N GLY A 78 -7.43 0.00 15.39
CA GLY A 78 -8.87 0.11 15.57
C GLY A 78 -9.65 -0.50 14.41
N ARG A 79 -10.76 -1.14 14.78
CA ARG A 79 -11.67 -1.77 13.82
C ARG A 79 -12.15 -0.75 12.78
N GLY A 80 -12.14 -1.14 11.51
CA GLY A 80 -12.51 -0.30 10.38
C GLY A 80 -11.34 0.45 9.71
N THR A 81 -10.12 0.38 10.27
CA THR A 81 -8.94 0.90 9.56
C THR A 81 -8.34 -0.18 8.65
N TRP A 82 -7.94 0.23 7.47
CA TRP A 82 -7.18 -0.56 6.51
C TRP A 82 -6.12 0.35 5.90
N SER A 83 -4.88 0.16 6.27
CA SER A 83 -3.75 0.95 5.77
C SER A 83 -2.88 0.11 4.85
N ALA A 84 -2.37 0.72 3.78
CA ALA A 84 -1.53 0.06 2.80
C ALA A 84 -0.35 0.92 2.35
N LEU A 85 0.75 0.24 2.02
CA LEU A 85 1.88 0.73 1.24
C LEU A 85 2.00 -0.20 0.04
N TRP A 86 1.82 0.32 -1.15
CA TRP A 86 1.62 -0.50 -2.33
C TRP A 86 2.05 0.20 -3.62
N ALA A 87 2.19 -0.55 -4.69
CA ALA A 87 2.57 -0.06 -6.00
C ALA A 87 1.61 -0.57 -7.08
N LEU A 88 1.24 0.33 -7.99
CA LEU A 88 0.44 0.04 -9.17
C LEU A 88 1.21 0.44 -10.43
N PRO A 89 0.91 -0.18 -11.58
CA PRO A 89 1.49 0.20 -12.85
C PRO A 89 1.10 1.63 -13.23
N THR A 90 1.99 2.32 -13.95
CA THR A 90 1.74 3.67 -14.44
C THR A 90 0.79 3.67 -15.64
N ASP A 91 1.00 2.74 -16.57
CA ASP A 91 0.43 2.82 -17.92
C ASP A 91 -0.59 1.72 -18.25
N TRP A 92 -0.83 0.78 -17.38
CA TRP A 92 -1.82 -0.30 -17.55
C TRP A 92 -1.77 -1.00 -18.91
N ILE A 93 -0.56 -1.15 -19.49
CA ILE A 93 -0.36 -1.62 -20.87
C ILE A 93 -0.83 -3.07 -21.12
N TYR A 94 -0.95 -3.86 -20.07
CA TYR A 94 -1.43 -5.25 -20.14
C TYR A 94 -2.92 -5.38 -19.82
N GLY A 95 -3.61 -4.26 -19.57
CA GLY A 95 -5.02 -4.23 -19.26
C GLY A 95 -5.33 -3.80 -17.82
N PRO A 96 -6.63 -3.76 -17.46
CA PRO A 96 -7.07 -3.39 -16.12
C PRO A 96 -6.58 -4.40 -15.08
N TRP A 97 -6.72 -4.03 -13.82
CA TRP A 97 -6.42 -4.94 -12.70
C TRP A 97 -7.13 -6.30 -12.87
N PRO A 98 -6.46 -7.43 -12.62
CA PRO A 98 -5.08 -7.60 -12.16
C PRO A 98 -4.03 -7.79 -13.29
N TYR A 99 -4.37 -7.55 -14.55
CA TYR A 99 -3.53 -7.86 -15.72
C TYR A 99 -2.18 -7.13 -15.70
N SER A 100 -2.16 -5.88 -15.26
CA SER A 100 -0.93 -5.08 -15.20
C SER A 100 -0.21 -5.17 -13.85
N GLY A 101 -0.72 -5.99 -12.92
CA GLY A 101 -0.09 -6.31 -11.65
C GLY A 101 -0.32 -5.28 -10.54
N GLU A 102 0.01 -5.70 -9.30
CA GLU A 102 0.04 -4.88 -8.09
C GLU A 102 1.02 -5.50 -7.09
N ILE A 103 1.78 -4.68 -6.38
CA ILE A 103 2.67 -5.13 -5.30
C ILE A 103 2.26 -4.44 -4.01
N ASP A 104 1.85 -5.22 -3.01
CA ASP A 104 1.57 -4.72 -1.67
C ASP A 104 2.76 -4.99 -0.75
N ILE A 105 3.44 -3.91 -0.39
CA ILE A 105 4.56 -3.95 0.55
C ILE A 105 4.01 -4.19 1.96
N LEU A 106 2.82 -3.67 2.22
CA LEU A 106 2.13 -3.73 3.49
C LEU A 106 0.65 -3.55 3.28
N GLU A 107 -0.12 -4.46 3.84
CA GLU A 107 -1.51 -4.24 4.19
C GLU A 107 -1.72 -4.55 5.68
N HIS A 108 -2.51 -3.72 6.36
CA HIS A 108 -2.84 -3.90 7.77
C HIS A 108 -4.28 -3.50 8.06
N VAL A 109 -5.06 -4.44 8.56
CA VAL A 109 -6.44 -4.19 9.02
C VAL A 109 -6.47 -4.07 10.54
N GLY A 110 -7.08 -2.99 11.03
CA GLY A 110 -6.99 -2.63 12.44
C GLY A 110 -7.74 -3.55 13.42
N PHE A 111 -8.63 -4.44 12.94
CA PHE A 111 -9.24 -5.45 13.79
C PHE A 111 -8.30 -6.65 14.06
N ASN A 112 -7.24 -6.80 13.28
CA ASN A 112 -6.20 -7.83 13.44
C ASN A 112 -4.84 -7.15 13.67
N GLU A 113 -4.77 -6.35 14.74
CA GLU A 113 -3.63 -5.47 15.03
C GLU A 113 -2.30 -6.22 14.98
N GLY A 114 -1.36 -5.68 14.23
CA GLY A 114 0.00 -6.18 14.07
C GLY A 114 0.14 -7.39 13.14
N ASN A 115 -0.91 -7.85 12.50
CA ASN A 115 -0.82 -8.81 11.42
C ASN A 115 -0.58 -8.07 10.11
N ILE A 116 0.61 -8.22 9.54
CA ILE A 116 1.03 -7.55 8.32
C ILE A 116 0.97 -8.55 7.16
N VAL A 117 0.32 -8.15 6.09
CA VAL A 117 0.25 -8.92 4.85
C VAL A 117 1.07 -8.19 3.79
N GLY A 118 1.83 -8.92 3.01
CA GLY A 118 2.42 -8.48 1.76
C GLY A 118 1.92 -9.37 0.64
N SER A 119 1.63 -8.80 -0.53
CA SER A 119 0.98 -9.52 -1.63
C SER A 119 1.57 -9.13 -2.98
N LEU A 120 1.41 -10.03 -3.94
CA LEU A 120 1.67 -9.79 -5.35
C LEU A 120 0.47 -10.27 -6.15
N HIS A 121 -0.24 -9.36 -6.80
CA HIS A 121 -1.38 -9.66 -7.64
C HIS A 121 -0.96 -9.69 -9.10
N THR A 122 -1.16 -10.82 -9.77
CA THR A 122 -0.89 -10.98 -11.20
C THR A 122 -1.88 -11.93 -11.83
N ILE A 123 -2.10 -11.83 -13.14
CA ILE A 123 -3.01 -12.74 -13.86
C ILE A 123 -2.57 -14.20 -13.82
N ALA A 124 -1.26 -14.47 -13.76
CA ALA A 124 -0.74 -15.82 -13.70
C ALA A 124 -1.14 -16.56 -12.42
N HIS A 125 -1.50 -15.82 -11.39
CA HIS A 125 -1.91 -16.33 -10.08
C HIS A 125 -3.36 -15.95 -9.71
N ALA A 126 -3.98 -15.08 -10.51
CA ALA A 126 -5.40 -14.79 -10.46
C ALA A 126 -6.19 -15.75 -11.39
N GLY A 127 -5.92 -17.04 -11.30
CA GLY A 127 -6.57 -18.09 -12.12
C GLY A 127 -8.09 -18.17 -11.95
N ASP A 128 -8.57 -17.56 -10.92
CA ASP A 128 -9.92 -17.03 -10.77
C ASP A 128 -9.76 -15.64 -10.13
N LEU A 129 -10.68 -14.75 -10.37
CA LEU A 129 -10.75 -13.44 -9.72
C LEU A 129 -10.89 -13.53 -8.17
N SER A 130 -10.72 -14.70 -7.59
CA SER A 130 -10.81 -15.01 -6.17
C SER A 130 -9.48 -14.85 -5.41
N GLY A 131 -8.42 -14.37 -6.11
CA GLY A 131 -7.22 -13.88 -5.43
C GLY A 131 -6.37 -14.96 -4.79
N THR A 132 -5.94 -15.99 -5.53
CA THR A 132 -4.80 -16.82 -5.12
C THR A 132 -3.51 -16.07 -5.37
N ASP A 133 -3.38 -14.95 -4.70
CA ASP A 133 -2.24 -14.08 -4.78
C ASP A 133 -1.04 -14.74 -4.11
N GLN A 134 0.14 -14.47 -4.63
CA GLN A 134 1.34 -14.74 -3.87
C GLN A 134 1.35 -13.79 -2.69
N GLN A 135 1.10 -14.29 -1.49
CA GLN A 135 1.07 -13.48 -0.28
C GLN A 135 1.83 -14.15 0.85
N GLY A 136 2.26 -13.34 1.78
CA GLY A 136 2.83 -13.77 3.03
C GLY A 136 2.30 -12.92 4.18
N THR A 137 2.41 -13.45 5.37
CA THR A 137 1.93 -12.77 6.59
C THR A 137 2.99 -12.86 7.69
N ILE A 138 3.15 -11.77 8.42
CA ILE A 138 4.02 -11.71 9.59
C ILE A 138 3.36 -10.98 10.75
N LYS A 139 3.58 -11.45 11.98
CA LYS A 139 3.12 -10.77 13.19
C LYS A 139 4.18 -9.80 13.70
N ILE A 140 3.81 -8.52 13.75
CA ILE A 140 4.60 -7.41 14.32
C ILE A 140 3.79 -6.77 15.45
N PRO A 141 3.91 -7.25 16.70
CA PRO A 141 3.01 -6.86 17.81
C PRO A 141 3.04 -5.36 18.14
N ASN A 142 4.11 -4.66 17.79
CA ASN A 142 4.28 -3.23 18.03
C ASN A 142 3.98 -2.35 16.79
N ALA A 143 3.46 -2.90 15.70
CA ALA A 143 3.22 -2.17 14.44
C ALA A 143 2.42 -0.88 14.60
N CYS A 144 1.46 -0.86 15.54
CA CYS A 144 0.62 0.31 15.81
C CYS A 144 1.17 1.23 16.94
N ARG A 145 2.26 0.85 17.60
CA ARG A 145 2.85 1.60 18.72
C ARG A 145 4.18 2.24 18.36
N GLU A 146 4.95 1.58 17.49
CA GLU A 146 6.29 1.97 17.10
C GLU A 146 6.43 2.06 15.58
N PHE A 147 7.48 2.76 15.15
CA PHE A 147 7.85 2.78 13.74
C PHE A 147 8.61 1.52 13.39
N ASN A 148 8.18 0.86 12.32
CA ASN A 148 8.83 -0.30 11.73
C ASN A 148 9.23 0.04 10.28
N ASN A 149 10.24 -0.64 9.74
CA ASN A 149 10.70 -0.48 8.36
C ASN A 149 10.04 -1.55 7.49
N TYR A 150 9.27 -1.12 6.51
CA TYR A 150 8.62 -1.96 5.49
C TYR A 150 9.41 -1.83 4.21
N ILE A 151 9.83 -2.94 3.64
CA ILE A 151 10.83 -2.97 2.60
C ILE A 151 10.35 -3.83 1.44
N LEU A 152 10.38 -3.26 0.24
CA LEU A 152 10.29 -3.97 -1.02
C LEU A 152 11.67 -3.98 -1.67
N GLU A 153 12.16 -5.15 -2.04
CA GLU A 153 13.27 -5.32 -2.96
C GLU A 153 12.72 -5.94 -4.25
N TRP A 154 12.83 -5.18 -5.32
CA TRP A 154 12.32 -5.57 -6.63
C TRP A 154 13.45 -5.49 -7.66
N THR A 155 13.78 -6.62 -8.22
CA THR A 155 14.79 -6.79 -9.27
C THR A 155 14.16 -7.40 -10.52
N GLU A 156 14.93 -7.54 -11.57
CA GLU A 156 14.50 -8.27 -12.77
C GLU A 156 14.10 -9.74 -12.48
N ASN A 157 14.69 -10.33 -11.48
CA ASN A 157 14.58 -11.77 -11.21
C ASN A 157 13.76 -12.11 -9.95
N GLU A 158 13.44 -11.12 -9.14
CA GLU A 158 12.88 -11.38 -7.82
C GLU A 158 12.12 -10.18 -7.26
N ILE A 159 11.04 -10.46 -6.55
CA ILE A 159 10.35 -9.55 -5.65
C ILE A 159 10.41 -10.14 -4.25
N SER A 160 10.84 -9.37 -3.27
CA SER A 160 10.75 -9.76 -1.87
C SER A 160 10.22 -8.61 -1.01
N VAL A 161 9.39 -8.96 -0.04
CA VAL A 161 8.81 -8.02 0.94
C VAL A 161 9.22 -8.44 2.34
N SER A 162 9.65 -7.48 3.14
CA SER A 162 10.10 -7.72 4.50
C SER A 162 9.71 -6.60 5.47
N VAL A 163 9.68 -6.92 6.76
CA VAL A 163 9.53 -5.95 7.86
C VAL A 163 10.71 -6.10 8.82
N ASN A 164 11.43 -5.00 9.08
CA ASN A 164 12.61 -5.01 9.96
C ASN A 164 13.60 -6.14 9.59
N ASN A 165 13.85 -6.34 8.29
CA ASN A 165 14.68 -7.41 7.74
C ASN A 165 14.15 -8.86 7.97
N LYS A 166 12.91 -9.02 8.42
CA LYS A 166 12.24 -10.32 8.46
C LYS A 166 11.38 -10.47 7.21
N ASN A 167 11.67 -11.49 6.43
CA ASN A 167 10.96 -11.75 5.16
C ASN A 167 9.47 -12.05 5.44
N ILE A 168 8.58 -11.45 4.65
CA ILE A 168 7.15 -11.78 4.58
C ILE A 168 6.91 -12.76 3.46
N PHE A 169 7.34 -12.42 2.24
CA PHE A 169 7.33 -13.33 1.10
C PHE A 169 8.47 -12.99 0.11
N LYS A 170 8.75 -13.97 -0.73
CA LYS A 170 9.71 -13.87 -1.80
C LYS A 170 9.17 -14.57 -3.03
N TYR A 171 9.23 -13.89 -4.17
CA TYR A 171 8.80 -14.42 -5.45
C TYR A 171 9.94 -14.33 -6.46
N ALA A 172 10.29 -15.46 -7.09
CA ALA A 172 11.42 -15.57 -8.01
C ALA A 172 10.96 -15.86 -9.46
N LYS A 173 11.68 -15.32 -10.45
CA LYS A 173 11.35 -15.31 -11.88
C LYS A 173 11.18 -16.68 -12.53
N GLY A 174 11.66 -17.79 -11.93
CA GLY A 174 11.42 -19.14 -12.46
C GLY A 174 9.92 -19.47 -12.65
N ASN A 175 9.05 -18.71 -11.97
CA ASN A 175 7.61 -18.75 -12.06
C ASN A 175 7.02 -17.46 -12.68
N LEU A 176 7.86 -16.54 -13.15
CA LEU A 176 7.56 -15.14 -13.46
C LEU A 176 7.40 -14.86 -14.96
N SER A 177 6.95 -15.77 -15.79
CA SER A 177 6.87 -15.48 -17.24
C SER A 177 6.03 -14.24 -17.60
N LEU A 178 5.39 -13.57 -16.64
CA LEU A 178 4.37 -12.54 -16.89
C LEU A 178 4.30 -11.36 -15.89
N ILE A 179 5.36 -11.02 -15.15
CA ILE A 179 5.30 -9.75 -14.39
C ILE A 179 5.95 -8.64 -15.21
N HIS A 180 5.10 -7.82 -15.76
CA HIS A 180 5.44 -6.54 -16.38
C HIS A 180 4.73 -5.43 -15.60
N ILE A 181 5.23 -5.12 -14.40
CA ILE A 181 4.78 -3.96 -13.62
C ILE A 181 5.68 -2.78 -13.93
#